data_ae175b3110aa4d08ddda9bdda6717197
#
_entry.id   ae175b3110aa4d08ddda9bdda6717197
#
_cell.length_a   1.000
_cell.length_b   1.000
_cell.length_c   1.000
_cell.angle_alpha   90.00
_cell.angle_beta   90.00
_cell.angle_gamma   90.00
#
_symmetry.space_group_name_H-M   'P 1'
#
loop_
_entity.id
_entity.type
_entity.pdbx_description
1 polymer ?
#
loop_
_entity_poly.entity_id
_entity_poly.type
_entity_poly.pdbx_seq_one_letter_code
_entity_poly.pdbx_strand_id
1 'polypeptide(L)'
;CRTPCVLHNCPDILDVTHALAILRSLGCASERRGASVYIDTRGCAGRSVPPELAASMRASSLFLGALLARQGEAFLSLPGGCPIGARPIDYHLQAFRALGASAEEEGGTVRCRADRLHGARLRLPGPSVGATENAMLAALGADGCTTIENAACEPEIADLGAFLRACGADLRGAGTPTIEIEGGYPLHGATYTILPDRIETATYLCACAACGGALTLRRAAPASCAGVIEALGQCGCRIRCGYDAIVIHRQGPLTACRPVTARPYPGFPTDAMPVLLAAQLGAQGKT
;
A
#
# COMPACT_ATOMS: atom_id res chain seq x y z
N CYS A 1 -6.41 -17.43 -3.55
CA CYS A 1 -7.88 -17.59 -3.51
C CYS A 1 -8.30 -18.81 -4.33
N ARG A 2 -9.42 -19.46 -3.94
CA ARG A 2 -9.98 -20.65 -4.63
C ARG A 2 -10.88 -20.28 -5.82
N THR A 3 -11.32 -19.03 -5.90
CA THR A 3 -12.15 -18.49 -6.99
C THR A 3 -11.57 -17.17 -7.47
N PRO A 4 -11.91 -16.68 -8.68
CA PRO A 4 -11.44 -15.42 -9.20
C PRO A 4 -11.83 -14.20 -8.35
N CYS A 5 -11.01 -13.16 -8.38
CA CYS A 5 -11.29 -11.85 -7.80
C CYS A 5 -11.63 -10.83 -8.90
N VAL A 6 -12.47 -9.86 -8.55
CA VAL A 6 -12.73 -8.67 -9.37
C VAL A 6 -12.39 -7.44 -8.55
N LEU A 7 -11.45 -6.65 -9.02
CA LEU A 7 -11.05 -5.40 -8.37
C LEU A 7 -11.54 -4.22 -9.21
N HIS A 8 -12.38 -3.37 -8.63
CA HIS A 8 -12.84 -2.12 -9.23
C HIS A 8 -11.97 -0.94 -8.80
N ASN A 9 -12.07 0.16 -9.52
CA ASN A 9 -11.29 1.38 -9.28
C ASN A 9 -9.76 1.17 -9.42
N CYS A 10 -9.33 0.26 -10.30
CA CYS A 10 -7.93 0.06 -10.61
C CYS A 10 -7.46 1.11 -11.61
N PRO A 11 -6.50 1.99 -11.25
CA PRO A 11 -5.99 3.00 -12.17
C PRO A 11 -5.21 2.36 -13.33
N ASP A 12 -5.15 3.06 -14.46
CA ASP A 12 -4.34 2.63 -15.61
C ASP A 12 -2.94 3.24 -15.52
N ILE A 13 -2.11 2.65 -14.65
CA ILE A 13 -0.74 3.07 -14.37
C ILE A 13 0.22 1.90 -14.57
N LEU A 14 1.51 2.22 -14.76
CA LEU A 14 2.55 1.24 -15.02
C LEU A 14 2.68 0.20 -13.90
N ASP A 15 2.56 0.61 -12.64
CA ASP A 15 2.67 -0.32 -11.50
C ASP A 15 1.58 -1.40 -11.53
N VAL A 16 0.34 -1.05 -11.90
CA VAL A 16 -0.72 -2.05 -12.07
C VAL A 16 -0.42 -2.96 -13.26
N THR A 17 0.09 -2.41 -14.37
CA THR A 17 0.49 -3.19 -15.54
C THR A 17 1.59 -4.19 -15.19
N HIS A 18 2.63 -3.76 -14.46
CA HIS A 18 3.72 -4.61 -13.98
C HIS A 18 3.24 -5.67 -12.99
N ALA A 19 2.36 -5.30 -12.05
CA ALA A 19 1.77 -6.27 -11.11
C ALA A 19 1.00 -7.38 -11.84
N LEU A 20 0.21 -7.02 -12.87
CA LEU A 20 -0.48 -8.00 -13.70
C LEU A 20 0.48 -8.87 -14.53
N ALA A 21 1.60 -8.30 -15.01
CA ALA A 21 2.65 -9.06 -15.70
C ALA A 21 3.32 -10.06 -14.74
N ILE A 22 3.62 -9.66 -13.49
CA ILE A 22 4.13 -10.57 -12.47
C ILE A 22 3.13 -11.69 -12.20
N LEU A 23 1.85 -11.39 -12.00
CA LEU A 23 0.83 -12.42 -11.78
C LEU A 23 0.77 -13.43 -12.93
N ARG A 24 0.84 -12.96 -14.18
CA ARG A 24 0.86 -13.86 -15.36
C ARG A 24 2.10 -14.72 -15.42
N SER A 25 3.29 -14.16 -15.11
CA SER A 25 4.55 -14.94 -15.06
C SER A 25 4.53 -16.03 -13.99
N LEU A 26 3.74 -15.83 -12.93
CA LEU A 26 3.52 -16.81 -11.88
C LEU A 26 2.44 -17.86 -12.22
N GLY A 27 1.81 -17.77 -13.40
CA GLY A 27 0.79 -18.69 -13.86
C GLY A 27 -0.66 -18.27 -13.55
N CYS A 28 -0.88 -17.04 -13.09
CA CYS A 28 -2.23 -16.52 -12.88
C CYS A 28 -2.83 -16.01 -14.21
N ALA A 29 -4.13 -16.12 -14.36
CA ALA A 29 -4.85 -15.42 -15.42
C ALA A 29 -5.27 -14.02 -14.93
N SER A 30 -5.12 -13.00 -15.76
CA SER A 30 -5.57 -11.66 -15.44
C SER A 30 -6.02 -10.91 -16.69
N GLU A 31 -7.11 -10.15 -16.56
CA GLU A 31 -7.70 -9.34 -17.63
C GLU A 31 -8.12 -7.97 -17.07
N ARG A 32 -7.81 -6.90 -17.80
CA ARG A 32 -8.31 -5.55 -17.51
C ARG A 32 -9.52 -5.25 -18.40
N ARG A 33 -10.58 -4.72 -17.80
CA ARG A 33 -11.76 -4.19 -18.51
C ARG A 33 -12.07 -2.80 -17.94
N GLY A 34 -11.56 -1.77 -18.62
CA GLY A 34 -11.63 -0.40 -18.13
C GLY A 34 -10.94 -0.23 -16.78
N ALA A 35 -11.63 0.33 -15.79
CA ALA A 35 -11.13 0.50 -14.43
C ALA A 35 -11.30 -0.75 -13.55
N SER A 36 -11.65 -1.91 -14.13
CA SER A 36 -11.78 -3.16 -13.41
C SER A 36 -10.73 -4.16 -13.85
N VAL A 37 -10.22 -4.95 -12.91
CA VAL A 37 -9.25 -6.03 -13.15
C VAL A 37 -9.81 -7.33 -12.63
N TYR A 38 -9.79 -8.35 -13.48
CA TYR A 38 -10.19 -9.73 -13.18
C TYR A 38 -8.93 -10.55 -12.97
N ILE A 39 -8.83 -11.28 -11.87
CA ILE A 39 -7.66 -12.05 -11.49
C ILE A 39 -8.09 -13.46 -11.07
N ASP A 40 -7.52 -14.46 -11.72
CA ASP A 40 -7.68 -15.86 -11.33
C ASP A 40 -6.31 -16.46 -10.96
N THR A 41 -6.13 -16.75 -9.69
CA THR A 41 -4.87 -17.26 -9.15
C THR A 41 -4.82 -18.78 -9.04
N ARG A 42 -5.84 -19.51 -9.49
CA ARG A 42 -5.90 -20.99 -9.35
C ARG A 42 -4.72 -21.68 -10.06
N GLY A 43 -4.28 -21.14 -11.18
CA GLY A 43 -3.12 -21.64 -11.94
C GLY A 43 -1.75 -21.19 -11.40
N CYS A 44 -1.69 -20.44 -10.31
CA CYS A 44 -0.43 -19.95 -9.75
C CYS A 44 0.44 -21.11 -9.24
N ALA A 45 1.55 -21.37 -9.93
CA ALA A 45 2.56 -22.39 -9.59
C ALA A 45 3.98 -21.81 -9.49
N GLY A 46 4.21 -20.59 -9.97
CA GLY A 46 5.48 -19.90 -9.91
C GLY A 46 5.87 -19.54 -8.48
N ARG A 47 7.19 -19.55 -8.22
CA ARG A 47 7.80 -19.20 -6.92
C ARG A 47 8.79 -18.05 -7.02
N SER A 48 9.08 -17.60 -8.24
CA SER A 48 10.07 -16.58 -8.54
C SER A 48 9.46 -15.48 -9.40
N VAL A 49 9.67 -14.23 -9.00
CA VAL A 49 9.35 -13.08 -9.83
C VAL A 49 10.52 -12.84 -10.79
N PRO A 50 10.27 -12.71 -12.12
CA PRO A 50 11.33 -12.42 -13.09
C PRO A 50 12.12 -11.16 -12.71
N PRO A 51 13.45 -11.15 -12.82
CA PRO A 51 14.30 -10.04 -12.37
C PRO A 51 13.92 -8.68 -12.97
N GLU A 52 13.60 -8.64 -14.25
CA GLU A 52 13.17 -7.43 -14.96
C GLU A 52 11.85 -6.87 -14.42
N LEU A 53 10.92 -7.73 -14.04
CA LEU A 53 9.65 -7.33 -13.42
C LEU A 53 9.83 -6.94 -11.95
N ALA A 54 10.73 -7.62 -11.22
CA ALA A 54 11.09 -7.23 -9.86
C ALA A 54 11.68 -5.82 -9.82
N ALA A 55 12.58 -5.52 -10.77
CA ALA A 55 13.23 -4.21 -10.89
C ALA A 55 12.28 -3.10 -11.39
N SER A 56 11.13 -3.43 -11.97
CA SER A 56 10.23 -2.44 -12.56
C SER A 56 9.42 -1.64 -11.55
N MET A 57 9.21 -2.16 -10.32
CA MET A 57 8.45 -1.48 -9.28
C MET A 57 8.86 -1.90 -7.87
N ARG A 58 8.74 -1.00 -6.90
CA ARG A 58 9.03 -1.30 -5.49
C ARG A 58 8.07 -2.31 -4.89
N ALA A 59 6.80 -2.24 -5.24
CA ALA A 59 5.75 -3.13 -4.74
C ALA A 59 5.93 -4.60 -5.15
N SER A 60 6.89 -4.91 -6.05
CA SER A 60 7.26 -6.31 -6.35
C SER A 60 7.65 -7.10 -5.09
N SER A 61 8.18 -6.42 -4.05
CA SER A 61 8.49 -7.04 -2.75
C SER A 61 7.28 -7.66 -2.05
N LEU A 62 6.06 -7.19 -2.33
CA LEU A 62 4.83 -7.70 -1.71
C LEU A 62 4.49 -9.13 -2.16
N PHE A 63 5.00 -9.53 -3.32
CA PHE A 63 4.84 -10.91 -3.78
C PHE A 63 5.56 -11.93 -2.90
N LEU A 64 6.59 -11.53 -2.11
CA LEU A 64 7.30 -12.43 -1.21
C LEU A 64 6.36 -13.05 -0.17
N GLY A 65 5.59 -12.25 0.56
CA GLY A 65 4.66 -12.74 1.58
C GLY A 65 3.56 -13.62 0.99
N ALA A 66 2.98 -13.20 -0.14
CA ALA A 66 1.93 -13.95 -0.81
C ALA A 66 2.42 -15.30 -1.36
N LEU A 67 3.62 -15.34 -1.97
CA LEU A 67 4.22 -16.57 -2.49
C LEU A 67 4.65 -17.50 -1.36
N LEU A 68 5.27 -16.96 -0.30
CA LEU A 68 5.67 -17.74 0.86
C LEU A 68 4.47 -18.44 1.51
N ALA A 69 3.36 -17.69 1.72
CA ALA A 69 2.12 -18.25 2.26
C ALA A 69 1.50 -19.32 1.36
N ARG A 70 1.62 -19.19 0.04
CA ARG A 70 0.96 -20.07 -0.91
C ARG A 70 1.81 -21.27 -1.34
N GLN A 71 3.12 -21.06 -1.55
CA GLN A 71 4.03 -22.02 -2.17
C GLN A 71 5.06 -22.58 -1.19
N GLY A 72 5.18 -22.01 0.02
CA GLY A 72 6.25 -22.31 0.95
C GLY A 72 7.61 -21.76 0.52
N GLU A 73 7.72 -21.21 -0.68
CA GLU A 73 8.96 -20.63 -1.22
C GLU A 73 8.65 -19.35 -2.01
N ALA A 74 9.57 -18.37 -1.91
CA ALA A 74 9.53 -17.14 -2.69
C ALA A 74 10.94 -16.68 -3.05
N PHE A 75 11.15 -16.32 -4.32
CA PHE A 75 12.39 -15.76 -4.82
C PHE A 75 12.12 -14.42 -5.50
N LEU A 76 12.95 -13.44 -5.17
CA LEU A 76 12.83 -12.09 -5.74
C LEU A 76 14.23 -11.48 -5.87
N SER A 77 14.58 -10.99 -7.05
CA SER A 77 15.68 -10.03 -7.16
C SER A 77 15.32 -8.76 -6.41
N LEU A 78 16.33 -7.99 -5.93
CA LEU A 78 16.02 -6.75 -5.19
C LEU A 78 15.02 -5.89 -5.95
N PRO A 79 13.96 -5.44 -5.27
CA PRO A 79 12.89 -4.68 -5.90
C PRO A 79 13.41 -3.33 -6.39
N GLY A 80 12.93 -2.91 -7.55
CA GLY A 80 13.21 -1.59 -8.11
C GLY A 80 12.53 -0.44 -7.39
N GLY A 81 12.24 0.60 -8.13
CA GLY A 81 11.58 1.82 -7.67
C GLY A 81 12.48 3.04 -7.72
N CYS A 82 12.02 4.18 -7.18
CA CYS A 82 12.72 5.45 -7.22
C CYS A 82 14.05 5.38 -6.44
N PRO A 83 15.21 5.82 -7.03
CA PRO A 83 16.53 5.77 -6.40
C PRO A 83 16.73 6.92 -5.41
N ILE A 84 15.85 7.07 -4.44
CA ILE A 84 15.87 8.13 -3.40
C ILE A 84 16.71 7.76 -2.18
N GLY A 85 17.43 6.64 -2.21
CA GLY A 85 18.28 6.16 -1.12
C GLY A 85 18.10 4.68 -0.85
N ALA A 86 18.80 4.17 0.16
CA ALA A 86 18.67 2.79 0.60
C ALA A 86 17.25 2.51 1.09
N ARG A 87 16.63 1.47 0.56
CA ARG A 87 15.28 1.03 0.92
C ARG A 87 15.33 -0.45 1.27
N PRO A 88 15.93 -0.80 2.43
CA PRO A 88 16.13 -2.19 2.84
C PRO A 88 14.78 -2.90 3.02
N ILE A 89 14.81 -4.22 2.96
CA ILE A 89 13.66 -5.10 3.18
C ILE A 89 13.82 -5.95 4.45
N ASP A 90 14.72 -5.54 5.32
CA ASP A 90 15.06 -6.21 6.58
C ASP A 90 13.84 -6.43 7.48
N TYR A 91 12.91 -5.47 7.58
CA TYR A 91 11.67 -5.65 8.34
C TYR A 91 10.75 -6.73 7.75
N HIS A 92 10.72 -6.84 6.40
CA HIS A 92 9.99 -7.92 5.73
C HIS A 92 10.60 -9.29 6.09
N LEU A 93 11.94 -9.42 5.99
CA LEU A 93 12.64 -10.67 6.30
C LEU A 93 12.49 -11.02 7.79
N GLN A 94 12.54 -10.03 8.68
CA GLN A 94 12.31 -10.24 10.11
C GLN A 94 10.91 -10.79 10.38
N ALA A 95 9.88 -10.25 9.71
CA ALA A 95 8.51 -10.74 9.84
C ALA A 95 8.40 -12.22 9.37
N PHE A 96 9.00 -12.57 8.24
CA PHE A 96 8.98 -13.95 7.74
C PHE A 96 9.71 -14.92 8.67
N ARG A 97 10.86 -14.51 9.23
CA ARG A 97 11.60 -15.33 10.22
C ARG A 97 10.76 -15.54 11.50
N ALA A 98 10.04 -14.53 11.95
CA ALA A 98 9.18 -14.68 13.11
C ALA A 98 8.04 -15.69 12.88
N LEU A 99 7.57 -15.82 11.63
CA LEU A 99 6.58 -16.82 11.22
C LEU A 99 7.19 -18.22 10.95
N GLY A 100 8.51 -18.40 11.18
CA GLY A 100 9.20 -19.68 11.03
C GLY A 100 9.85 -19.93 9.68
N ALA A 101 9.92 -18.94 8.79
CA ALA A 101 10.62 -19.08 7.52
C ALA A 101 12.14 -18.82 7.65
N SER A 102 12.95 -19.49 6.84
CA SER A 102 14.25 -18.97 6.46
C SER A 102 14.05 -17.84 5.46
N ALA A 103 14.72 -16.71 5.69
CA ALA A 103 14.60 -15.53 4.81
C ALA A 103 15.97 -14.85 4.76
N GLU A 104 16.57 -14.82 3.58
CA GLU A 104 17.95 -14.37 3.36
C GLU A 104 18.00 -13.46 2.13
N GLU A 105 18.93 -12.52 2.16
CA GLU A 105 19.31 -11.70 1.03
C GLU A 105 20.78 -11.97 0.72
N GLU A 106 21.06 -12.50 -0.46
CA GLU A 106 22.41 -12.81 -0.90
C GLU A 106 22.56 -12.45 -2.39
N GLY A 107 23.62 -11.74 -2.72
CA GLY A 107 23.95 -11.40 -4.11
C GLY A 107 22.83 -10.63 -4.85
N GLY A 108 22.06 -9.80 -4.15
CA GLY A 108 20.95 -9.05 -4.75
C GLY A 108 19.70 -9.90 -5.01
N THR A 109 19.61 -11.06 -4.40
CA THR A 109 18.44 -11.95 -4.47
C THR A 109 17.93 -12.25 -3.08
N VAL A 110 16.64 -12.12 -2.88
CA VAL A 110 15.92 -12.52 -1.67
C VAL A 110 15.41 -13.93 -1.87
N ARG A 111 15.65 -14.78 -0.88
CA ARG A 111 15.15 -16.15 -0.82
C ARG A 111 14.41 -16.34 0.50
N CYS A 112 13.15 -16.76 0.40
CA CYS A 112 12.33 -17.11 1.56
C CYS A 112 11.83 -18.53 1.39
N ARG A 113 11.91 -19.33 2.47
CA ARG A 113 11.42 -20.71 2.47
C ARG A 113 10.86 -21.09 3.83
N ALA A 114 9.76 -21.80 3.84
CA ALA A 114 9.19 -22.45 5.01
C ALA A 114 8.51 -23.75 4.59
N ASP A 115 8.77 -24.83 5.29
CA ASP A 115 7.98 -26.05 5.14
C ASP A 115 6.55 -25.83 5.66
N ARG A 116 6.44 -25.03 6.73
CA ARG A 116 5.19 -24.60 7.35
C ARG A 116 5.39 -23.26 8.06
N LEU A 117 4.48 -22.33 7.84
CA LEU A 117 4.44 -21.09 8.60
C LEU A 117 3.60 -21.28 9.87
N HIS A 118 4.00 -20.62 10.96
CA HIS A 118 3.31 -20.68 12.24
C HIS A 118 2.91 -19.29 12.70
N GLY A 119 1.74 -19.19 13.31
CA GLY A 119 1.28 -17.97 13.96
C GLY A 119 2.28 -17.51 15.03
N ALA A 120 2.53 -16.21 15.09
CA ALA A 120 3.54 -15.63 15.97
C ALA A 120 3.12 -14.25 16.47
N ARG A 121 3.65 -13.85 17.62
CA ARG A 121 3.63 -12.46 18.03
C ARG A 121 4.91 -11.80 17.53
N LEU A 122 4.78 -10.90 16.56
CA LEU A 122 5.90 -10.17 15.98
C LEU A 122 5.72 -8.66 16.19
N ARG A 123 6.82 -7.99 16.46
CA ARG A 123 6.85 -6.53 16.61
C ARG A 123 7.77 -5.95 15.53
N LEU A 124 7.21 -5.11 14.66
CA LEU A 124 8.01 -4.38 13.67
C LEU A 124 8.86 -3.30 14.39
N PRO A 125 10.12 -3.10 13.98
CA PRO A 125 10.98 -2.06 14.58
C PRO A 125 10.44 -0.64 14.36
N GLY A 126 9.69 -0.43 13.28
CA GLY A 126 9.00 0.82 12.95
C GLY A 126 7.76 0.53 12.09
N PRO A 127 6.81 1.48 12.04
CA PRO A 127 5.62 1.35 11.21
C PRO A 127 6.03 1.44 9.73
N SER A 128 6.18 0.29 9.11
CA SER A 128 6.51 0.15 7.68
C SER A 128 5.32 -0.42 6.94
N VAL A 129 4.80 0.32 5.96
CA VAL A 129 3.66 -0.11 5.13
C VAL A 129 3.96 -1.44 4.48
N GLY A 130 5.02 -1.54 3.67
CA GLY A 130 5.32 -2.76 2.93
C GLY A 130 5.64 -3.97 3.83
N ALA A 131 6.32 -3.77 4.98
CA ALA A 131 6.57 -4.87 5.93
C ALA A 131 5.28 -5.34 6.60
N THR A 132 4.36 -4.41 6.94
CA THR A 132 3.04 -4.73 7.48
C THR A 132 2.23 -5.54 6.46
N GLU A 133 2.15 -5.09 5.21
CA GLU A 133 1.44 -5.80 4.12
C GLU A 133 2.00 -7.21 3.91
N ASN A 134 3.33 -7.35 3.84
CA ASN A 134 3.98 -8.65 3.67
C ASN A 134 3.76 -9.57 4.88
N ALA A 135 3.82 -9.05 6.10
CA ALA A 135 3.52 -9.81 7.31
C ALA A 135 2.05 -10.27 7.31
N MET A 136 1.11 -9.41 6.93
CA MET A 136 -0.32 -9.77 6.79
C MET A 136 -0.50 -10.89 5.76
N LEU A 137 0.11 -10.75 4.57
CA LEU A 137 -0.02 -11.74 3.50
C LEU A 137 0.58 -13.09 3.88
N ALA A 138 1.76 -13.10 4.53
CA ALA A 138 2.40 -14.32 5.01
C ALA A 138 1.61 -15.00 6.14
N ALA A 139 1.07 -14.21 7.08
CA ALA A 139 0.28 -14.70 8.21
C ALA A 139 -1.00 -15.43 7.79
N LEU A 140 -1.58 -15.10 6.64
CA LEU A 140 -2.75 -15.83 6.10
C LEU A 140 -2.46 -17.31 5.81
N GLY A 141 -1.20 -17.64 5.51
CA GLY A 141 -0.75 -19.02 5.29
C GLY A 141 -0.17 -19.70 6.53
N ALA A 142 -0.10 -19.01 7.67
CA ALA A 142 0.46 -19.55 8.90
C ALA A 142 -0.61 -20.35 9.68
N ASP A 143 -0.19 -21.38 10.40
CA ASP A 143 -1.08 -22.10 11.29
C ASP A 143 -1.22 -21.36 12.62
N GLY A 144 -2.45 -21.02 13.01
CA GLY A 144 -2.79 -20.32 14.24
C GLY A 144 -2.72 -18.80 14.13
N CYS A 145 -2.78 -18.14 15.27
CA CYS A 145 -2.92 -16.69 15.37
C CYS A 145 -1.58 -15.96 15.24
N THR A 146 -1.56 -14.94 14.38
CA THR A 146 -0.44 -13.98 14.28
C THR A 146 -0.87 -12.63 14.83
N THR A 147 -0.07 -12.06 15.75
CA THR A 147 -0.23 -10.67 16.21
C THR A 147 0.93 -9.83 15.66
N ILE A 148 0.61 -8.81 14.87
CA ILE A 148 1.57 -7.84 14.35
C ILE A 148 1.47 -6.58 15.21
N GLU A 149 2.53 -6.26 15.96
CA GLU A 149 2.64 -5.04 16.76
C GLU A 149 3.45 -3.97 16.03
N ASN A 150 3.18 -2.71 16.32
CA ASN A 150 3.79 -1.54 15.67
C ASN A 150 3.57 -1.54 14.14
N ALA A 151 2.41 -2.05 13.74
CA ALA A 151 1.97 -2.09 12.35
C ALA A 151 1.76 -0.67 11.80
N ALA A 152 1.92 -0.51 10.50
CA ALA A 152 1.52 0.70 9.80
C ALA A 152 -0.01 0.88 9.86
N CYS A 153 -0.44 2.15 9.97
CA CYS A 153 -1.86 2.50 10.14
C CYS A 153 -2.44 3.21 8.91
N GLU A 154 -1.66 3.32 7.85
CA GLU A 154 -2.05 3.98 6.61
C GLU A 154 -3.38 3.43 6.06
N PRO A 155 -4.18 4.26 5.39
CA PRO A 155 -5.48 3.84 4.83
C PRO A 155 -5.38 2.61 3.92
N GLU A 156 -4.25 2.41 3.24
CA GLU A 156 -3.95 1.27 2.38
C GLU A 156 -3.91 -0.04 3.17
N ILE A 157 -3.44 -0.01 4.42
CA ILE A 157 -3.44 -1.19 5.32
C ILE A 157 -4.87 -1.56 5.72
N ALA A 158 -5.69 -0.55 6.03
CA ALA A 158 -7.09 -0.77 6.35
C ALA A 158 -7.87 -1.33 5.13
N ASP A 159 -7.58 -0.82 3.92
CA ASP A 159 -8.15 -1.25 2.66
C ASP A 159 -7.76 -2.69 2.31
N LEU A 160 -6.46 -3.03 2.45
CA LEU A 160 -5.97 -4.40 2.29
C LEU A 160 -6.69 -5.35 3.27
N GLY A 161 -6.78 -4.95 4.55
CA GLY A 161 -7.51 -5.74 5.56
C GLY A 161 -8.98 -5.95 5.21
N ALA A 162 -9.65 -4.93 4.66
CA ALA A 162 -11.03 -5.04 4.20
C ALA A 162 -11.16 -5.99 2.99
N PHE A 163 -10.26 -5.92 2.03
CA PHE A 163 -10.21 -6.86 0.91
C PHE A 163 -9.97 -8.30 1.36
N LEU A 164 -9.02 -8.52 2.28
CA LEU A 164 -8.71 -9.85 2.79
C LEU A 164 -9.91 -10.45 3.56
N ARG A 165 -10.62 -9.64 4.37
CA ARG A 165 -11.88 -10.08 5.01
C ARG A 165 -12.97 -10.42 3.99
N ALA A 166 -13.08 -9.63 2.92
CA ALA A 166 -14.00 -9.94 1.83
C ALA A 166 -13.64 -11.27 1.12
N CYS A 167 -12.37 -11.67 1.17
CA CYS A 167 -11.90 -12.98 0.70
C CYS A 167 -12.07 -14.11 1.73
N GLY A 168 -12.63 -13.83 2.92
CA GLY A 168 -12.87 -14.82 3.97
C GLY A 168 -11.77 -14.96 5.01
N ALA A 169 -10.81 -14.01 5.07
CA ALA A 169 -9.81 -14.00 6.12
C ALA A 169 -10.41 -13.57 7.47
N ASP A 170 -10.04 -14.24 8.56
CA ASP A 170 -10.30 -13.77 9.91
C ASP A 170 -9.15 -12.88 10.37
N LEU A 171 -9.36 -11.57 10.29
CA LEU A 171 -8.39 -10.58 10.72
C LEU A 171 -9.06 -9.34 11.33
N ARG A 172 -8.38 -8.74 12.31
CA ARG A 172 -8.83 -7.57 13.06
C ARG A 172 -7.71 -6.55 13.19
N GLY A 173 -8.07 -5.30 13.45
CA GLY A 173 -7.12 -4.23 13.75
C GLY A 173 -6.37 -3.67 12.55
N ALA A 174 -6.66 -4.05 11.28
CA ALA A 174 -6.03 -3.42 10.12
C ALA A 174 -6.31 -1.91 10.11
N GLY A 175 -5.25 -1.10 9.95
CA GLY A 175 -5.30 0.36 10.11
C GLY A 175 -5.09 0.84 11.55
N THR A 176 -4.75 -0.05 12.48
CA THR A 176 -4.34 0.26 13.84
C THR A 176 -2.92 -0.27 14.12
N PRO A 177 -2.24 0.16 15.21
CA PRO A 177 -0.89 -0.31 15.53
C PRO A 177 -0.79 -1.81 15.82
N THR A 178 -1.90 -2.50 16.02
CA THR A 178 -1.92 -3.94 16.30
C THR A 178 -2.91 -4.63 15.37
N ILE A 179 -2.43 -5.64 14.64
CA ILE A 179 -3.24 -6.44 13.71
C ILE A 179 -3.17 -7.90 14.18
N GLU A 180 -4.33 -8.54 14.28
CA GLU A 180 -4.46 -9.96 14.60
C GLU A 180 -5.01 -10.71 13.39
N ILE A 181 -4.40 -11.83 13.04
CA ILE A 181 -4.76 -12.65 11.88
C ILE A 181 -4.78 -14.11 12.31
N GLU A 182 -5.92 -14.75 12.16
CA GLU A 182 -6.04 -16.21 12.25
C GLU A 182 -5.78 -16.80 10.87
N GLY A 183 -4.67 -17.51 10.72
CA GLY A 183 -4.20 -18.05 9.45
C GLY A 183 -4.65 -19.47 9.19
N GLY A 184 -4.22 -20.05 8.05
CA GLY A 184 -4.53 -21.43 7.66
C GLY A 184 -5.91 -21.65 7.05
N TYR A 185 -6.78 -20.63 6.99
CA TYR A 185 -8.10 -20.75 6.37
C TYR A 185 -8.04 -20.59 4.85
N PRO A 186 -8.86 -21.37 4.12
CA PRO A 186 -8.94 -21.25 2.67
C PRO A 186 -9.64 -19.94 2.26
N LEU A 187 -8.94 -19.11 1.50
CA LEU A 187 -9.51 -17.88 0.97
C LEU A 187 -10.26 -18.14 -0.36
N HIS A 188 -11.37 -17.42 -0.54
CA HIS A 188 -12.11 -17.34 -1.80
C HIS A 188 -11.87 -16.02 -2.51
N GLY A 189 -12.27 -15.88 -3.77
CA GLY A 189 -12.25 -14.62 -4.50
C GLY A 189 -13.37 -13.70 -4.04
N ALA A 190 -13.15 -12.41 -4.22
CA ALA A 190 -14.11 -11.37 -3.89
C ALA A 190 -14.21 -10.34 -5.03
N THR A 191 -15.35 -9.66 -5.08
CA THR A 191 -15.51 -8.42 -5.82
C THR A 191 -15.30 -7.28 -4.83
N TYR A 192 -14.32 -6.40 -5.13
CA TYR A 192 -13.91 -5.35 -4.22
C TYR A 192 -13.61 -4.05 -4.96
N THR A 193 -13.94 -2.92 -4.35
CA THR A 193 -13.59 -1.60 -4.88
C THR A 193 -12.45 -1.01 -4.07
N ILE A 194 -11.32 -0.78 -4.74
CA ILE A 194 -10.09 -0.24 -4.13
C ILE A 194 -10.33 1.22 -3.69
N LEU A 195 -9.77 1.58 -2.54
CA LEU A 195 -9.77 2.93 -1.99
C LEU A 195 -9.21 3.95 -3.02
N PRO A 196 -9.79 5.17 -3.12
CA PRO A 196 -9.20 6.25 -3.90
C PRO A 196 -7.79 6.61 -3.42
N ASP A 197 -6.89 6.91 -4.37
CA ASP A 197 -5.51 7.30 -4.07
C ASP A 197 -5.46 8.66 -3.38
N ARG A 198 -5.01 8.67 -2.12
CA ARG A 198 -4.86 9.88 -1.32
C ARG A 198 -3.70 10.77 -1.79
N ILE A 199 -2.68 10.21 -2.43
CA ILE A 199 -1.53 10.97 -2.93
C ILE A 199 -1.88 11.64 -4.26
N GLU A 200 -2.62 10.99 -5.14
CA GLU A 200 -3.23 11.62 -6.31
C GLU A 200 -4.15 12.77 -5.88
N THR A 201 -5.01 12.52 -4.90
CA THR A 201 -5.91 13.55 -4.32
C THR A 201 -5.10 14.74 -3.79
N ALA A 202 -4.05 14.49 -2.99
CA ALA A 202 -3.16 15.52 -2.45
C ALA A 202 -2.50 16.35 -3.57
N THR A 203 -2.07 15.69 -4.64
CA THR A 203 -1.42 16.33 -5.79
C THR A 203 -2.36 17.34 -6.45
N TYR A 204 -3.59 16.96 -6.74
CA TYR A 204 -4.57 17.88 -7.35
C TYR A 204 -5.00 19.01 -6.41
N LEU A 205 -5.13 18.73 -5.10
CA LEU A 205 -5.42 19.78 -4.12
C LEU A 205 -4.27 20.81 -4.06
N CYS A 206 -3.02 20.35 -4.01
CA CYS A 206 -1.84 21.22 -4.02
C CYS A 206 -1.70 21.98 -5.34
N ALA A 207 -2.00 21.37 -6.48
CA ALA A 207 -2.01 22.04 -7.78
C ALA A 207 -3.03 23.19 -7.82
N CYS A 208 -4.26 22.97 -7.33
CA CYS A 208 -5.26 24.03 -7.22
C CYS A 208 -4.81 25.14 -6.27
N ALA A 209 -4.18 24.78 -5.14
CA ALA A 209 -3.62 25.75 -4.21
C ALA A 209 -2.49 26.58 -4.87
N ALA A 210 -1.62 25.97 -5.66
CA ALA A 210 -0.55 26.66 -6.38
C ALA A 210 -1.06 27.60 -7.48
N CYS A 211 -2.00 27.13 -8.30
CA CYS A 211 -2.47 27.85 -9.50
C CYS A 211 -3.63 28.82 -9.20
N GLY A 212 -4.36 28.62 -8.10
CA GLY A 212 -5.60 29.34 -7.81
C GLY A 212 -6.81 28.78 -8.55
N GLY A 213 -7.98 29.36 -8.27
CA GLY A 213 -9.24 28.92 -8.85
C GLY A 213 -10.00 27.94 -7.98
N ALA A 214 -10.83 27.11 -8.60
CA ALA A 214 -11.68 26.13 -7.91
C ALA A 214 -11.57 24.77 -8.56
N LEU A 215 -11.56 23.71 -7.74
CA LEU A 215 -11.51 22.32 -8.19
C LEU A 215 -12.46 21.47 -7.33
N THR A 216 -13.18 20.55 -7.97
CA THR A 216 -13.96 19.51 -7.31
C THR A 216 -13.38 18.16 -7.65
N LEU A 217 -12.86 17.46 -6.64
CA LEU A 217 -12.45 16.07 -6.73
C LEU A 217 -13.62 15.18 -6.32
N ARG A 218 -14.01 14.27 -7.20
CA ARG A 218 -15.05 13.27 -6.95
C ARG A 218 -14.40 11.90 -6.74
N ARG A 219 -15.10 11.01 -6.04
CA ARG A 219 -14.58 9.71 -5.67
C ARG A 219 -13.23 9.84 -4.93
N ALA A 220 -13.17 10.80 -4.02
CA ALA A 220 -12.04 11.02 -3.13
C ALA A 220 -12.38 10.49 -1.72
N ALA A 221 -11.35 10.21 -0.93
CA ALA A 221 -11.48 9.79 0.47
C ALA A 221 -10.98 10.92 1.39
N PRO A 222 -11.82 11.91 1.79
CA PRO A 222 -11.36 13.08 2.53
C PRO A 222 -10.64 12.74 3.84
N ALA A 223 -11.10 11.71 4.56
CA ALA A 223 -10.48 11.26 5.80
C ALA A 223 -9.01 10.83 5.61
N SER A 224 -8.67 10.24 4.46
CA SER A 224 -7.30 9.81 4.14
C SER A 224 -6.36 10.97 3.80
N CYS A 225 -6.91 12.17 3.55
CA CYS A 225 -6.19 13.38 3.15
C CYS A 225 -6.21 14.47 4.25
N ALA A 226 -6.64 14.17 5.47
CA ALA A 226 -6.88 15.16 6.52
C ALA A 226 -5.69 16.11 6.76
N GLY A 227 -4.47 15.60 6.86
CA GLY A 227 -3.27 16.42 7.06
C GLY A 227 -3.00 17.41 5.92
N VAL A 228 -3.24 17.00 4.67
CA VAL A 228 -3.08 17.87 3.49
C VAL A 228 -4.18 18.93 3.46
N ILE A 229 -5.42 18.54 3.74
CA ILE A 229 -6.55 19.45 3.82
C ILE A 229 -6.34 20.52 4.88
N GLU A 230 -5.84 20.13 6.07
CA GLU A 230 -5.51 21.06 7.15
C GLU A 230 -4.39 22.03 6.72
N ALA A 231 -3.28 21.52 6.18
CA ALA A 231 -2.17 22.36 5.73
C ALA A 231 -2.61 23.39 4.67
N LEU A 232 -3.37 22.96 3.67
CA LEU A 232 -3.87 23.86 2.64
C LEU A 232 -4.92 24.86 3.16
N GLY A 233 -5.72 24.47 4.16
CA GLY A 233 -6.60 25.39 4.88
C GLY A 233 -5.83 26.51 5.58
N GLN A 234 -4.71 26.20 6.21
CA GLN A 234 -3.80 27.19 6.82
C GLN A 234 -3.14 28.12 5.78
N CYS A 235 -2.98 27.63 4.53
CA CYS A 235 -2.48 28.44 3.43
C CYS A 235 -3.51 29.43 2.85
N GLY A 236 -4.72 29.47 3.38
CA GLY A 236 -5.81 30.34 2.91
C GLY A 236 -6.73 29.71 1.86
N CYS A 237 -6.61 28.41 1.61
CA CYS A 237 -7.56 27.70 0.77
C CYS A 237 -8.88 27.44 1.52
N ARG A 238 -10.01 27.63 0.85
CA ARG A 238 -11.33 27.22 1.35
C ARG A 238 -11.59 25.80 0.88
N ILE A 239 -11.73 24.85 1.82
CA ILE A 239 -11.93 23.43 1.48
C ILE A 239 -13.23 22.97 2.13
N ARG A 240 -14.05 22.24 1.36
CA ARG A 240 -15.26 21.57 1.82
C ARG A 240 -15.17 20.10 1.47
N CYS A 241 -15.41 19.24 2.46
CA CYS A 241 -15.42 17.79 2.31
C CYS A 241 -16.85 17.28 2.35
N GLY A 242 -17.20 16.46 1.34
CA GLY A 242 -18.41 15.63 1.34
C GLY A 242 -18.04 14.21 1.77
N TYR A 243 -18.94 13.25 1.52
CA TYR A 243 -18.70 11.84 1.79
C TYR A 243 -17.57 11.27 0.91
N ASP A 244 -17.63 11.52 -0.40
CA ASP A 244 -16.71 11.02 -1.42
C ASP A 244 -16.17 12.12 -2.35
N ALA A 245 -16.22 13.38 -1.89
CA ALA A 245 -15.82 14.53 -2.69
C ALA A 245 -15.11 15.59 -1.84
N ILE A 246 -14.19 16.30 -2.47
CA ILE A 246 -13.49 17.45 -1.89
C ILE A 246 -13.61 18.60 -2.87
N VAL A 247 -14.07 19.75 -2.38
CA VAL A 247 -14.09 21.02 -3.13
C VAL A 247 -13.04 21.94 -2.51
N ILE A 248 -12.08 22.36 -3.31
CA ILE A 248 -11.09 23.36 -2.92
C ILE A 248 -11.26 24.63 -3.76
N HIS A 249 -11.11 25.77 -3.12
CA HIS A 249 -11.14 27.07 -3.75
C HIS A 249 -10.05 27.98 -3.16
N ARG A 250 -9.19 28.53 -4.02
CA ARG A 250 -8.22 29.55 -3.65
C ARG A 250 -8.48 30.85 -4.40
N GLN A 251 -8.76 31.89 -3.63
CA GLN A 251 -8.87 33.28 -4.09
C GLN A 251 -7.78 34.11 -3.38
N GLY A 252 -7.03 34.89 -4.14
CA GLY A 252 -5.97 35.74 -3.61
C GLY A 252 -4.64 35.00 -3.40
N PRO A 253 -3.67 35.65 -2.75
CA PRO A 253 -2.35 35.08 -2.52
C PRO A 253 -2.40 33.90 -1.56
N LEU A 254 -1.53 32.92 -1.81
CA LEU A 254 -1.30 31.82 -0.89
C LEU A 254 -0.41 32.31 0.27
N THR A 255 -0.70 31.91 1.48
CA THR A 255 0.11 32.18 2.67
C THR A 255 0.88 30.93 3.09
N ALA A 256 2.04 31.11 3.71
CA ALA A 256 2.80 29.99 4.25
C ALA A 256 2.02 29.32 5.38
N CYS A 257 1.94 27.98 5.37
CA CYS A 257 1.38 27.22 6.50
C CYS A 257 2.39 27.15 7.66
N ARG A 258 1.94 26.71 8.82
CA ARG A 258 2.83 26.32 9.91
C ARG A 258 3.78 25.22 9.45
N PRO A 259 4.98 25.11 10.09
CA PRO A 259 5.90 24.02 9.76
C PRO A 259 5.22 22.67 9.82
N VAL A 260 5.33 21.91 8.72
CA VAL A 260 4.78 20.56 8.59
C VAL A 260 5.93 19.56 8.74
N THR A 261 5.71 18.53 9.54
CA THR A 261 6.67 17.43 9.73
C THR A 261 6.05 16.12 9.24
N ALA A 262 6.75 15.45 8.33
CA ALA A 262 6.34 14.12 7.89
C ALA A 262 6.40 13.13 9.05
N ARG A 263 5.33 12.37 9.25
CA ARG A 263 5.20 11.36 10.31
C ARG A 263 4.33 10.21 9.81
N PRO A 264 4.49 9.01 10.37
CA PRO A 264 3.56 7.90 10.13
C PRO A 264 2.10 8.31 10.32
N TYR A 265 1.20 7.70 9.56
CA TYR A 265 -0.22 7.98 9.65
C TYR A 265 -0.76 7.81 11.11
N PRO A 266 -1.63 8.70 11.60
CA PRO A 266 -2.36 9.75 10.89
C PRO A 266 -1.59 11.09 10.75
N GLY A 267 -0.27 11.10 10.92
CA GLY A 267 0.55 12.27 10.65
C GLY A 267 0.59 12.66 9.17
N PHE A 268 1.35 13.72 8.86
CA PHE A 268 1.45 14.19 7.48
C PHE A 268 2.24 13.19 6.62
N PRO A 269 1.69 12.71 5.48
CA PRO A 269 2.33 11.67 4.69
C PRO A 269 3.59 12.18 3.97
N THR A 270 4.66 11.39 4.04
CA THR A 270 5.95 11.69 3.37
C THR A 270 5.75 11.97 1.88
N ASP A 271 4.90 11.19 1.21
CA ASP A 271 4.68 11.28 -0.23
C ASP A 271 3.93 12.56 -0.65
N ALA A 272 3.20 13.20 0.26
CA ALA A 272 2.55 14.49 0.00
C ALA A 272 3.47 15.70 0.30
N MET A 273 4.63 15.51 0.94
CA MET A 273 5.56 16.63 1.23
C MET A 273 6.07 17.33 -0.03
N PRO A 274 6.51 16.65 -1.10
CA PRO A 274 7.00 17.33 -2.30
C PRO A 274 5.92 18.19 -2.97
N VAL A 275 4.67 17.70 -3.05
CA VAL A 275 3.59 18.44 -3.70
C VAL A 275 3.10 19.61 -2.84
N LEU A 276 3.11 19.50 -1.51
CA LEU A 276 2.86 20.61 -0.61
C LEU A 276 3.97 21.66 -0.72
N LEU A 277 5.24 21.24 -0.73
CA LEU A 277 6.36 22.14 -0.92
C LEU A 277 6.25 22.92 -2.23
N ALA A 278 5.94 22.23 -3.33
CA ALA A 278 5.73 22.86 -4.64
C ALA A 278 4.64 23.94 -4.58
N ALA A 279 3.52 23.66 -3.90
CA ALA A 279 2.44 24.65 -3.71
C ALA A 279 2.91 25.85 -2.88
N GLN A 280 3.78 25.64 -1.90
CA GLN A 280 4.29 26.68 -1.00
C GLN A 280 5.33 27.62 -1.63
N LEU A 281 5.95 27.25 -2.78
CA LEU A 281 6.96 28.11 -3.44
C LEU A 281 6.42 29.48 -3.84
N GLY A 282 5.12 29.60 -4.10
CA GLY A 282 4.45 30.87 -4.40
C GLY A 282 3.76 31.52 -3.20
N ALA A 283 3.93 30.97 -1.99
CA ALA A 283 3.26 31.48 -0.80
C ALA A 283 3.98 32.70 -0.19
N GLN A 284 3.23 33.59 0.39
CA GLN A 284 3.75 34.71 1.17
C GLN A 284 4.06 34.26 2.59
N GLY A 285 5.27 34.54 3.07
CA GLY A 285 5.73 34.20 4.41
C GLY A 285 6.87 33.18 4.42
N LYS A 286 7.08 32.54 5.57
CA LYS A 286 8.12 31.52 5.78
C LYS A 286 7.47 30.24 6.33
N THR A 287 7.88 29.11 5.78
CA THR A 287 7.47 27.78 6.23
C THR A 287 8.68 26.87 6.34
#